data_537a018f5136afbc5036bbee3a7ad5e7
#
_entry.id   537a018f5136afbc5036bbee3a7ad5e7
#
_cell.length_a   1.000
_cell.length_b   1.000
_cell.length_c   1.000
_cell.angle_alpha   90.00
_cell.angle_beta   90.00
_cell.angle_gamma   90.00
#
_symmetry.space_group_name_H-M   'P 1'
#
loop_
_entity.id
_entity.type
_entity.pdbx_description
1 polymer ?
#
loop_
_entity_poly.entity_id
_entity_poly.type
_entity_poly.pdbx_seq_one_letter_code
_entity_poly.pdbx_strand_id
1 'polypeptide(L)'
;MIEHPGILQPGSVIGLLGGGQLARMLVLAGHPLGFRFMVLDPDSEAPAAQVGADHLPYSFTDKKALGELTKQCDLVSYEFENVDADSVEWMEQRVDLPQGSQMLRTAQHRLREKRAIRDLGIEVTGFHEVRNLTQLKQAFQTFGTVLLKTVTGGYDGKGQQRILKKSECKSAFESLHQEGTSLIAEQFQPFERELSVV
;
A
#
# COMPACT_ATOMS: atom_id res chain seq x y z
N MET A 1 13.48 9.48 20.00
CA MET A 1 12.37 8.52 20.10
C MET A 1 11.14 9.35 20.47
N ILE A 2 10.10 9.30 19.66
CA ILE A 2 8.81 9.89 20.02
C ILE A 2 8.22 8.92 21.05
N GLU A 3 7.91 9.39 22.25
CA GLU A 3 7.15 8.59 23.21
C GLU A 3 5.75 8.41 22.62
N HIS A 4 5.31 7.18 22.44
CA HIS A 4 3.94 6.92 22.03
C HIS A 4 3.00 7.52 23.06
N PRO A 5 2.01 8.31 22.68
CA PRO A 5 1.16 9.08 23.63
C PRO A 5 0.28 8.19 24.53
N GLY A 6 0.48 6.88 24.53
CA GLY A 6 -0.35 5.98 25.33
C GLY A 6 -1.80 5.95 24.82
N ILE A 7 -2.76 6.11 25.72
CA ILE A 7 -4.18 6.12 25.37
C ILE A 7 -4.59 7.57 25.01
N LEU A 8 -5.06 7.77 23.77
CA LEU A 8 -5.61 9.05 23.33
C LEU A 8 -6.84 9.42 24.18
N GLN A 9 -6.92 10.69 24.55
CA GLN A 9 -8.03 11.22 25.36
C GLN A 9 -9.07 11.90 24.46
N PRO A 10 -10.33 12.00 24.91
CA PRO A 10 -11.31 12.85 24.25
C PRO A 10 -10.76 14.27 24.03
N GLY A 11 -10.94 14.82 22.84
CA GLY A 11 -10.35 16.08 22.40
C GLY A 11 -9.08 15.92 21.56
N SER A 12 -8.41 14.76 21.58
CA SER A 12 -7.27 14.50 20.70
C SER A 12 -7.66 14.59 19.21
N VAL A 13 -6.71 15.05 18.41
CA VAL A 13 -6.84 15.18 16.95
C VAL A 13 -6.14 14.02 16.25
N ILE A 14 -6.88 13.30 15.45
CA ILE A 14 -6.37 12.19 14.63
C ILE A 14 -6.24 12.66 13.18
N GLY A 15 -5.01 12.62 12.65
CA GLY A 15 -4.72 12.90 11.25
C GLY A 15 -4.90 11.66 10.39
N LEU A 16 -5.49 11.83 9.20
CA LEU A 16 -5.66 10.74 8.24
C LEU A 16 -5.06 11.12 6.90
N LEU A 17 -4.17 10.28 6.37
CA LEU A 17 -3.77 10.32 4.97
C LEU A 17 -4.75 9.47 4.15
N GLY A 18 -5.49 10.14 3.28
CA GLY A 18 -6.64 9.56 2.59
C GLY A 18 -7.95 9.95 3.28
N GLY A 19 -8.86 10.51 2.50
CA GLY A 19 -10.18 10.99 2.95
C GLY A 19 -11.33 10.16 2.40
N GLY A 20 -11.06 8.93 1.96
CA GLY A 20 -12.03 8.07 1.33
C GLY A 20 -13.11 7.51 2.26
N GLN A 21 -13.74 6.43 1.81
CA GLN A 21 -14.87 5.86 2.55
C GLN A 21 -14.47 5.27 3.90
N LEU A 22 -13.28 4.66 4.01
CA LEU A 22 -12.80 4.11 5.29
C LEU A 22 -12.50 5.24 6.28
N ALA A 23 -11.83 6.31 5.83
CA ALA A 23 -11.61 7.51 6.65
C ALA A 23 -12.94 8.11 7.13
N ARG A 24 -13.95 8.20 6.26
CA ARG A 24 -15.31 8.61 6.65
C ARG A 24 -15.88 7.75 7.78
N MET A 25 -15.72 6.42 7.68
CA MET A 25 -16.21 5.50 8.73
C MET A 25 -15.45 5.70 10.04
N LEU A 26 -14.14 5.94 10.00
CA LEU A 26 -13.33 6.25 11.18
C LEU A 26 -13.78 7.55 11.85
N VAL A 27 -14.01 8.60 11.06
CA VAL A 27 -14.52 9.89 11.57
C VAL A 27 -15.87 9.73 12.27
N LEU A 28 -16.81 9.03 11.62
CA LEU A 28 -18.15 8.77 12.19
C LEU A 28 -18.08 7.93 13.48
N ALA A 29 -17.17 6.97 13.57
CA ALA A 29 -16.99 6.14 14.76
C ALA A 29 -16.28 6.89 15.90
N GLY A 30 -15.35 7.79 15.58
CA GLY A 30 -14.52 8.48 16.57
C GLY A 30 -15.17 9.73 17.16
N HIS A 31 -16.03 10.44 16.42
CA HIS A 31 -16.70 11.64 16.94
C HIS A 31 -17.50 11.38 18.23
N PRO A 32 -18.31 10.32 18.35
CA PRO A 32 -19.01 10.01 19.61
C PRO A 32 -18.07 9.71 20.79
N LEU A 33 -16.82 9.32 20.50
CA LEU A 33 -15.78 9.11 21.51
C LEU A 33 -15.04 10.41 21.90
N GLY A 34 -15.40 11.53 21.27
CA GLY A 34 -14.82 12.84 21.53
C GLY A 34 -13.55 13.15 20.75
N PHE A 35 -13.16 12.34 19.75
CA PHE A 35 -12.02 12.63 18.89
C PHE A 35 -12.36 13.65 17.81
N ARG A 36 -11.37 14.44 17.41
CA ARG A 36 -11.40 15.30 16.24
C ARG A 36 -10.54 14.72 15.15
N PHE A 37 -10.83 15.07 13.90
CA PHE A 37 -10.14 14.51 12.74
C PHE A 37 -9.67 15.60 11.79
N MET A 38 -8.49 15.42 11.23
CA MET A 38 -7.97 16.20 10.12
C MET A 38 -7.56 15.25 9.00
N VAL A 39 -8.00 15.50 7.77
CA VAL A 39 -7.74 14.64 6.62
C VAL A 39 -6.93 15.38 5.57
N LEU A 40 -5.87 14.75 5.07
CA LEU A 40 -5.14 15.16 3.88
C LEU A 40 -5.56 14.29 2.71
N ASP A 41 -6.24 14.89 1.73
CA ASP A 41 -6.70 14.22 0.52
C ASP A 41 -6.82 15.24 -0.62
N PRO A 42 -6.25 14.98 -1.82
CA PRO A 42 -6.35 15.89 -2.95
C PRO A 42 -7.76 16.06 -3.52
N ASP A 43 -8.69 15.13 -3.24
CA ASP A 43 -10.08 15.24 -3.67
C ASP A 43 -10.82 16.27 -2.79
N SER A 44 -11.25 17.38 -3.40
CA SER A 44 -12.03 18.43 -2.71
C SER A 44 -13.34 17.92 -2.11
N GLU A 45 -13.88 16.83 -2.63
CA GLU A 45 -15.11 16.18 -2.19
C GLU A 45 -14.84 14.95 -1.32
N ALA A 46 -13.67 14.88 -0.68
CA ALA A 46 -13.27 13.75 0.16
C ALA A 46 -14.38 13.33 1.14
N PRO A 47 -14.83 12.06 1.13
CA PRO A 47 -15.94 11.59 1.97
C PRO A 47 -15.78 11.85 3.46
N ALA A 48 -14.56 11.84 3.99
CA ALA A 48 -14.28 12.11 5.39
C ALA A 48 -14.51 13.58 5.75
N ALA A 49 -14.19 14.53 4.86
CA ALA A 49 -14.45 15.95 5.05
C ALA A 49 -15.95 16.25 5.16
N GLN A 50 -16.78 15.54 4.40
CA GLN A 50 -18.23 15.71 4.40
C GLN A 50 -18.91 15.35 5.74
N VAL A 51 -18.20 14.66 6.63
CA VAL A 51 -18.73 14.23 7.94
C VAL A 51 -18.03 14.89 9.11
N GLY A 52 -17.32 16.01 8.87
CA GLY A 52 -16.79 16.88 9.90
C GLY A 52 -15.31 16.75 10.23
N ALA A 53 -14.52 16.06 9.39
CA ALA A 53 -13.07 16.17 9.48
C ALA A 53 -12.59 17.51 8.88
N ASP A 54 -11.63 18.16 9.54
CA ASP A 54 -10.90 19.29 8.96
C ASP A 54 -10.15 18.80 7.71
N HIS A 55 -10.21 19.56 6.60
CA HIS A 55 -9.72 19.08 5.32
C HIS A 55 -8.54 19.89 4.79
N LEU A 56 -7.47 19.20 4.43
CA LEU A 56 -6.32 19.70 3.70
C LEU A 56 -6.38 19.17 2.24
N PRO A 57 -6.89 19.95 1.27
CA PRO A 57 -7.09 19.49 -0.11
C PRO A 57 -5.77 19.59 -0.92
N TYR A 58 -4.75 18.86 -0.50
CA TYR A 58 -3.43 18.88 -1.11
C TYR A 58 -2.96 17.46 -1.44
N SER A 59 -1.92 17.37 -2.30
CA SER A 59 -1.27 16.11 -2.62
C SER A 59 -0.67 15.44 -1.37
N PHE A 60 -0.65 14.11 -1.33
CA PHE A 60 0.00 13.32 -0.27
C PHE A 60 1.51 13.55 -0.16
N THR A 61 2.12 14.25 -1.10
CA THR A 61 3.54 14.63 -1.10
C THR A 61 3.78 16.12 -0.82
N ASP A 62 2.71 16.90 -0.57
CA ASP A 62 2.85 18.32 -0.24
C ASP A 62 3.43 18.49 1.16
N LYS A 63 4.71 18.91 1.21
CA LYS A 63 5.46 19.04 2.47
C LYS A 63 4.87 20.05 3.44
N LYS A 64 4.16 21.08 2.93
CA LYS A 64 3.53 22.08 3.79
C LYS A 64 2.29 21.50 4.46
N ALA A 65 1.45 20.81 3.70
CA ALA A 65 0.26 20.15 4.24
C ALA A 65 0.63 18.99 5.17
N LEU A 66 1.65 18.17 4.83
CA LEU A 66 2.20 17.17 5.74
C LEU A 66 2.73 17.78 7.03
N GLY A 67 3.44 18.93 6.95
CA GLY A 67 3.91 19.66 8.11
C GLY A 67 2.80 20.25 8.97
N GLU A 68 1.68 20.64 8.37
CA GLU A 68 0.49 21.09 9.08
C GLU A 68 -0.17 19.93 9.82
N LEU A 69 -0.38 18.81 9.13
CA LEU A 69 -0.93 17.57 9.71
C LEU A 69 -0.11 17.11 10.92
N THR A 70 1.23 17.03 10.80
CA THR A 70 2.10 16.58 11.90
C THR A 70 2.17 17.55 13.09
N LYS A 71 1.81 18.83 12.92
CA LYS A 71 1.80 19.82 14.00
C LYS A 71 0.49 19.88 14.76
N GLN A 72 -0.62 19.59 14.07
CA GLN A 72 -1.96 19.74 14.62
C GLN A 72 -2.56 18.44 15.14
N CYS A 73 -2.00 17.30 14.77
CA CYS A 73 -2.51 16.00 15.16
C CYS A 73 -1.65 15.36 16.26
N ASP A 74 -2.32 14.71 17.20
CA ASP A 74 -1.68 13.91 18.27
C ASP A 74 -1.23 12.55 17.74
N LEU A 75 -1.91 12.04 16.71
CA LEU A 75 -1.60 10.79 16.01
C LEU A 75 -1.96 10.94 14.53
N VAL A 76 -1.19 10.32 13.65
CA VAL A 76 -1.51 10.22 12.22
C VAL A 76 -1.63 8.75 11.82
N SER A 77 -2.57 8.47 10.94
CA SER A 77 -2.78 7.15 10.32
C SER A 77 -2.99 7.32 8.83
N TYR A 78 -2.82 6.22 8.07
CA TYR A 78 -3.20 6.18 6.66
C TYR A 78 -4.19 5.04 6.43
N GLU A 79 -5.13 5.23 5.51
CA GLU A 79 -6.24 4.29 5.30
C GLU A 79 -6.06 3.41 4.06
N PHE A 80 -5.17 3.79 3.15
CA PHE A 80 -4.97 3.03 1.92
C PHE A 80 -3.49 2.88 1.54
N GLU A 81 -3.19 1.84 0.78
CA GLU A 81 -1.83 1.39 0.50
C GLU A 81 -1.05 2.25 -0.51
N ASN A 82 -1.71 3.18 -1.22
CA ASN A 82 -1.06 3.96 -2.28
C ASN A 82 -0.56 5.34 -1.83
N VAL A 83 -0.52 5.60 -0.52
CA VAL A 83 0.12 6.82 0.00
C VAL A 83 1.64 6.75 -0.21
N ASP A 84 2.28 7.91 -0.35
CA ASP A 84 3.72 7.97 -0.57
C ASP A 84 4.51 7.54 0.68
N ALA A 85 5.25 6.45 0.56
CA ALA A 85 5.98 5.86 1.69
C ALA A 85 7.11 6.76 2.22
N ASP A 86 7.68 7.63 1.38
CA ASP A 86 8.71 8.58 1.81
C ASP A 86 8.09 9.71 2.66
N SER A 87 6.88 10.13 2.30
CA SER A 87 6.09 11.06 3.10
C SER A 87 5.71 10.47 4.45
N VAL A 88 5.31 9.21 4.49
CA VAL A 88 5.00 8.50 5.75
C VAL A 88 6.25 8.38 6.63
N GLU A 89 7.40 7.98 6.07
CA GLU A 89 8.68 7.92 6.80
C GLU A 89 9.11 9.29 7.34
N TRP A 90 8.86 10.35 6.59
CA TRP A 90 9.12 11.71 7.05
C TRP A 90 8.22 12.11 8.21
N MET A 91 6.95 11.71 8.21
CA MET A 91 5.99 12.03 9.27
C MET A 91 6.21 11.21 10.54
N GLU A 92 6.54 9.91 10.44
CA GLU A 92 6.75 9.03 11.61
C GLU A 92 7.89 9.49 12.53
N GLN A 93 8.77 10.38 12.04
CA GLN A 93 9.81 11.03 12.84
C GLN A 93 9.32 12.28 13.59
N ARG A 94 8.07 12.70 13.41
CA ARG A 94 7.52 14.00 13.85
C ARG A 94 6.21 13.91 14.61
N VAL A 95 5.46 12.88 14.39
CA VAL A 95 4.18 12.60 15.03
C VAL A 95 4.04 11.11 15.28
N ASP A 96 3.24 10.71 16.25
CA ASP A 96 2.92 9.31 16.46
C ASP A 96 2.19 8.75 15.23
N LEU A 97 2.80 7.75 14.57
CA LEU A 97 2.27 7.06 13.39
C LEU A 97 2.47 5.56 13.59
N PRO A 98 1.57 4.88 14.33
CA PRO A 98 1.78 3.52 14.80
C PRO A 98 1.96 2.47 13.70
N GLN A 99 1.38 2.69 12.52
CA GLN A 99 1.52 1.78 11.38
C GLN A 99 2.94 1.82 10.78
N GLY A 100 3.63 2.97 10.90
CA GLY A 100 4.97 3.19 10.37
C GLY A 100 5.05 3.11 8.84
N SER A 101 6.20 3.46 8.28
CA SER A 101 6.47 3.40 6.84
C SER A 101 6.91 2.01 6.38
N GLN A 102 7.47 1.19 7.27
CA GLN A 102 8.06 -0.10 6.90
C GLN A 102 7.03 -1.10 6.38
N MET A 103 5.87 -1.19 7.03
CA MET A 103 4.79 -2.06 6.57
C MET A 103 4.29 -1.61 5.19
N LEU A 104 4.08 -0.30 5.02
CA LEU A 104 3.65 0.30 3.76
C LEU A 104 4.63 -0.02 2.61
N ARG A 105 5.94 0.20 2.83
CA ARG A 105 6.99 -0.12 1.86
C ARG A 105 7.04 -1.61 1.51
N THR A 106 6.71 -2.46 2.46
CA THR A 106 6.65 -3.91 2.24
C THR A 106 5.45 -4.27 1.40
N ALA A 107 4.25 -3.81 1.76
CA ALA A 107 2.99 -4.10 1.09
C ALA A 107 2.92 -3.52 -0.33
N GLN A 108 3.50 -2.34 -0.56
CA GLN A 108 3.54 -1.71 -1.89
C GLN A 108 4.41 -2.45 -2.92
N HIS A 109 5.20 -3.44 -2.50
CA HIS A 109 6.16 -4.11 -3.37
C HIS A 109 6.05 -5.64 -3.28
N ARG A 110 5.43 -6.28 -4.25
CA ARG A 110 5.10 -7.72 -4.26
C ARG A 110 6.25 -8.66 -3.91
N LEU A 111 7.47 -8.35 -4.34
CA LEU A 111 8.64 -9.17 -3.96
C LEU A 111 9.03 -9.02 -2.49
N ARG A 112 8.92 -7.80 -1.94
CA ARG A 112 9.20 -7.55 -0.51
C ARG A 112 8.13 -8.22 0.35
N GLU A 113 6.86 -8.04 0.01
CA GLU A 113 5.73 -8.65 0.69
C GLU A 113 5.84 -10.18 0.73
N LYS A 114 6.04 -10.83 -0.43
CA LYS A 114 6.19 -12.29 -0.48
C LYS A 114 7.41 -12.81 0.29
N ARG A 115 8.51 -12.07 0.25
CA ARG A 115 9.70 -12.42 1.06
C ARG A 115 9.38 -12.29 2.54
N ALA A 116 8.78 -11.19 2.97
CA ALA A 116 8.42 -10.97 4.37
C ALA A 116 7.47 -12.04 4.90
N ILE A 117 6.41 -12.38 4.15
CA ILE A 117 5.46 -13.44 4.52
C ILE A 117 6.16 -14.79 4.63
N ARG A 118 7.02 -15.14 3.67
CA ARG A 118 7.80 -16.39 3.68
C ARG A 118 8.78 -16.44 4.86
N ASP A 119 9.43 -15.33 5.17
CA ASP A 119 10.42 -15.24 6.26
C ASP A 119 9.75 -15.39 7.65
N LEU A 120 8.44 -15.16 7.73
CA LEU A 120 7.59 -15.47 8.88
C LEU A 120 7.18 -16.97 8.96
N GLY A 121 7.63 -17.80 8.01
CA GLY A 121 7.27 -19.22 7.95
C GLY A 121 5.89 -19.51 7.34
N ILE A 122 5.24 -18.52 6.72
CA ILE A 122 3.95 -18.68 6.06
C ILE A 122 4.20 -19.08 4.60
N GLU A 123 3.52 -20.13 4.14
CA GLU A 123 3.64 -20.59 2.75
C GLU A 123 3.08 -19.56 1.78
N VAL A 124 3.84 -19.29 0.73
CA VAL A 124 3.43 -18.47 -0.41
C VAL A 124 3.64 -19.23 -1.71
N THR A 125 2.87 -18.91 -2.73
CA THR A 125 3.10 -19.51 -4.06
C THR A 125 4.54 -19.28 -4.51
N GLY A 126 5.11 -20.23 -5.24
CA GLY A 126 6.46 -20.10 -5.82
C GLY A 126 6.60 -18.83 -6.65
N PHE A 127 7.70 -18.11 -6.49
CA PHE A 127 7.93 -16.87 -7.24
C PHE A 127 9.42 -16.67 -7.57
N HIS A 128 9.66 -15.95 -8.67
CA HIS A 128 10.98 -15.50 -9.11
C HIS A 128 10.95 -13.99 -9.42
N GLU A 129 12.01 -13.30 -9.03
CA GLU A 129 12.27 -11.94 -9.53
C GLU A 129 12.74 -12.04 -10.99
N VAL A 130 12.18 -11.18 -11.86
CA VAL A 130 12.45 -11.17 -13.29
C VAL A 130 12.92 -9.79 -13.71
N ARG A 131 14.20 -9.67 -14.06
CA ARG A 131 14.83 -8.45 -14.57
C ARG A 131 15.12 -8.52 -16.08
N ASN A 132 15.02 -9.70 -16.66
CA ASN A 132 15.25 -9.93 -18.08
C ASN A 132 14.50 -11.17 -18.59
N LEU A 133 14.41 -11.27 -19.90
CA LEU A 133 13.69 -12.36 -20.57
C LEU A 133 14.25 -13.75 -20.24
N THR A 134 15.56 -13.88 -19.99
CA THR A 134 16.18 -15.17 -19.64
C THR A 134 15.63 -15.67 -18.30
N GLN A 135 15.55 -14.81 -17.29
CA GLN A 135 14.98 -15.15 -15.98
C GLN A 135 13.49 -15.51 -16.06
N LEU A 136 12.71 -14.83 -16.92
CA LEU A 136 11.30 -15.20 -17.14
C LEU A 136 11.19 -16.60 -17.76
N LYS A 137 12.03 -16.91 -18.74
CA LYS A 137 12.05 -18.25 -19.35
C LYS A 137 12.47 -19.34 -18.35
N GLN A 138 13.37 -19.03 -17.42
CA GLN A 138 13.73 -19.94 -16.32
C GLN A 138 12.57 -20.14 -15.34
N ALA A 139 11.89 -19.08 -14.94
CA ALA A 139 10.69 -19.16 -14.10
C ALA A 139 9.60 -20.03 -14.76
N PHE A 140 9.39 -19.85 -16.07
CA PHE A 140 8.45 -20.69 -16.84
C PHE A 140 8.87 -22.15 -16.87
N GLN A 141 10.16 -22.45 -17.01
CA GLN A 141 10.67 -23.83 -16.96
C GLN A 141 10.44 -24.48 -15.59
N THR A 142 10.57 -23.70 -14.50
CA THR A 142 10.38 -24.19 -13.13
C THR A 142 8.91 -24.41 -12.81
N PHE A 143 8.03 -23.47 -13.18
CA PHE A 143 6.65 -23.45 -12.72
C PHE A 143 5.63 -23.94 -13.75
N GLY A 144 5.98 -24.03 -15.04
CA GLY A 144 5.05 -24.28 -16.13
C GLY A 144 4.21 -23.04 -16.42
N THR A 145 2.97 -22.99 -15.94
CA THR A 145 2.14 -21.77 -16.07
C THR A 145 2.59 -20.70 -15.07
N VAL A 146 2.80 -19.50 -15.58
CA VAL A 146 3.30 -18.35 -14.81
C VAL A 146 2.31 -17.19 -14.88
N LEU A 147 2.12 -16.53 -13.77
CA LEU A 147 1.49 -15.22 -13.70
C LEU A 147 2.58 -14.16 -13.54
N LEU A 148 2.87 -13.43 -14.63
CA LEU A 148 3.86 -12.36 -14.65
C LEU A 148 3.18 -11.06 -14.22
N LYS A 149 3.79 -10.33 -13.23
CA LYS A 149 3.24 -9.09 -12.69
C LYS A 149 4.32 -8.02 -12.56
N THR A 150 3.90 -6.75 -12.58
CA THR A 150 4.74 -5.65 -12.08
C THR A 150 4.97 -5.81 -10.59
N VAL A 151 6.15 -5.41 -10.08
CA VAL A 151 6.44 -5.50 -8.62
C VAL A 151 5.71 -4.45 -7.79
N THR A 152 5.35 -3.33 -8.42
CA THR A 152 4.58 -2.23 -7.80
C THR A 152 3.38 -1.87 -8.66
N GLY A 153 2.38 -1.22 -8.09
CA GLY A 153 1.17 -0.83 -8.80
C GLY A 153 0.36 -2.03 -9.32
N GLY A 154 -0.60 -1.77 -10.18
CA GLY A 154 -1.52 -2.77 -10.75
C GLY A 154 -2.62 -3.18 -9.76
N TYR A 155 -3.85 -2.89 -10.12
CA TYR A 155 -5.08 -3.24 -9.41
C TYR A 155 -6.07 -3.83 -10.42
N ASP A 156 -7.05 -4.60 -9.95
CA ASP A 156 -8.11 -5.19 -10.78
C ASP A 156 -7.60 -5.92 -12.04
N GLY A 157 -6.54 -6.71 -11.88
CA GLY A 157 -5.94 -7.46 -12.99
C GLY A 157 -5.03 -6.67 -13.92
N LYS A 158 -4.90 -5.34 -13.73
CA LYS A 158 -3.93 -4.52 -14.49
C LYS A 158 -2.50 -4.79 -14.03
N GLY A 159 -1.55 -4.65 -14.96
CA GLY A 159 -0.13 -4.90 -14.65
C GLY A 159 0.20 -6.38 -14.43
N GLN A 160 -0.61 -7.31 -14.98
CA GLN A 160 -0.33 -8.74 -14.94
C GLN A 160 -0.68 -9.44 -16.25
N GLN A 161 0.02 -10.55 -16.53
CA GLN A 161 -0.24 -11.41 -17.69
C GLN A 161 0.02 -12.87 -17.35
N ARG A 162 -0.94 -13.74 -17.69
CA ARG A 162 -0.79 -15.19 -17.56
C ARG A 162 -0.08 -15.73 -18.77
N ILE A 163 0.96 -16.55 -18.56
CA ILE A 163 1.80 -17.17 -19.59
C ILE A 163 1.55 -18.68 -19.55
N LEU A 164 0.98 -19.21 -20.63
CA LEU A 164 0.64 -20.63 -20.77
C LEU A 164 1.69 -21.38 -21.59
N LYS A 165 2.42 -20.70 -22.49
CA LYS A 165 3.41 -21.27 -23.39
C LYS A 165 4.70 -20.48 -23.35
N LYS A 166 5.85 -21.17 -23.46
CA LYS A 166 7.18 -20.54 -23.49
C LYS A 166 7.33 -19.48 -24.59
N SER A 167 6.64 -19.65 -25.71
CA SER A 167 6.65 -18.69 -26.82
C SER A 167 6.05 -17.32 -26.43
N GLU A 168 5.18 -17.27 -25.45
CA GLU A 168 4.52 -16.04 -24.98
C GLU A 168 5.42 -15.19 -24.04
N CYS A 169 6.50 -15.78 -23.50
CA CYS A 169 7.38 -15.09 -22.56
C CYS A 169 7.93 -13.76 -23.11
N LYS A 170 8.29 -13.71 -24.40
CA LYS A 170 8.87 -12.49 -24.98
C LYS A 170 7.86 -11.36 -25.02
N SER A 171 6.68 -11.58 -25.57
CA SER A 171 5.63 -10.57 -25.68
C SER A 171 5.11 -10.13 -24.31
N ALA A 172 4.96 -11.07 -23.36
CA ALA A 172 4.55 -10.76 -22.00
C ALA A 172 5.60 -9.89 -21.26
N PHE A 173 6.88 -10.21 -21.44
CA PHE A 173 7.97 -9.41 -20.85
C PHE A 173 7.98 -7.99 -21.43
N GLU A 174 7.94 -7.86 -22.76
CA GLU A 174 7.96 -6.57 -23.44
C GLU A 174 6.74 -5.68 -23.11
N SER A 175 5.59 -6.29 -22.83
CA SER A 175 4.36 -5.56 -22.48
C SER A 175 4.35 -4.97 -21.05
N LEU A 176 5.07 -5.59 -20.12
CA LEU A 176 5.02 -5.21 -18.70
C LEU A 176 6.35 -4.60 -18.19
N HIS A 177 7.47 -4.93 -18.86
CA HIS A 177 8.78 -4.45 -18.41
C HIS A 177 9.00 -2.99 -18.74
N GLN A 178 9.45 -2.24 -17.75
CA GLN A 178 9.95 -0.87 -17.88
C GLN A 178 11.42 -0.86 -17.50
N GLU A 179 12.22 -0.04 -18.20
CA GLU A 179 13.65 0.06 -17.95
C GLU A 179 13.93 0.42 -16.48
N GLY A 180 14.87 -0.27 -15.86
CA GLY A 180 15.22 -0.09 -14.45
C GLY A 180 14.27 -0.74 -13.45
N THR A 181 13.17 -1.39 -13.89
CA THR A 181 12.21 -2.05 -13.00
C THR A 181 12.30 -3.57 -13.08
N SER A 182 11.95 -4.24 -11.97
CA SER A 182 11.78 -5.69 -11.94
C SER A 182 10.31 -6.06 -12.16
N LEU A 183 10.10 -7.28 -12.64
CA LEU A 183 8.82 -7.98 -12.62
C LEU A 183 8.90 -9.14 -11.62
N ILE A 184 7.76 -9.69 -11.25
CA ILE A 184 7.65 -10.92 -10.48
C ILE A 184 6.92 -11.97 -11.34
N ALA A 185 7.51 -13.16 -11.45
CA ALA A 185 6.89 -14.34 -12.04
C ALA A 185 6.42 -15.26 -10.92
N GLU A 186 5.12 -15.44 -10.79
CA GLU A 186 4.51 -16.31 -9.78
C GLU A 186 4.03 -17.61 -10.44
N GLN A 187 4.20 -18.72 -9.74
CA GLN A 187 3.57 -19.98 -10.12
C GLN A 187 2.06 -19.79 -10.12
N PHE A 188 1.40 -20.12 -11.23
CA PHE A 188 -0.06 -20.06 -11.29
C PHE A 188 -0.67 -21.14 -10.40
N GLN A 189 -1.55 -20.72 -9.49
CA GLN A 189 -2.31 -21.60 -8.60
C GLN A 189 -3.76 -21.70 -9.11
N PRO A 190 -4.23 -22.87 -9.54
CA PRO A 190 -5.64 -23.07 -9.88
C PRO A 190 -6.45 -23.28 -8.58
N PHE A 191 -6.79 -22.19 -7.90
CA PHE A 191 -7.59 -22.25 -6.68
C PHE A 191 -9.10 -22.34 -7.02
N GLU A 192 -9.84 -23.03 -6.17
CA GLU A 192 -11.30 -23.14 -6.28
C GLU A 192 -12.02 -21.97 -5.60
N ARG A 193 -11.35 -21.31 -4.66
CA ARG A 193 -11.97 -20.28 -3.81
C ARG A 193 -10.90 -19.28 -3.33
N GLU A 194 -11.29 -18.02 -3.33
CA GLU A 194 -10.58 -16.95 -2.63
C GLU A 194 -11.26 -16.67 -1.30
N LEU A 195 -10.47 -16.46 -0.26
CA LEU A 195 -10.94 -16.10 1.08
C LEU A 195 -10.20 -14.86 1.53
N SER A 196 -10.93 -13.98 2.21
CA SER A 196 -10.36 -12.83 2.92
C SER A 196 -10.72 -12.96 4.40
N VAL A 197 -9.75 -12.65 5.24
CA VAL A 197 -9.93 -12.58 6.70
C VAL A 197 -9.64 -11.15 7.13
N VAL A 198 -10.60 -10.53 7.80
CA VAL A 198 -10.51 -9.17 8.34
C VAL A 198 -10.51 -9.23 9.86
#